data_be0a3ac2c1e3352db01d24af25220eed
#
_entry.id   be0a3ac2c1e3352db01d24af25220eed
#
_cell.length_a   1.000
_cell.length_b   1.000
_cell.length_c   1.000
_cell.angle_alpha   90.00
_cell.angle_beta   90.00
_cell.angle_gamma   90.00
#
_symmetry.space_group_name_H-M   'P 1'
#
loop_
_entity.id
_entity.type
_entity.pdbx_description
1 polymer ?
#
loop_
_entity_poly.entity_id
_entity_poly.type
_entity_poly.pdbx_seq_one_letter_code
_entity_poly.pdbx_strand_id
1 'polypeptide(L)'
;MEKQAEIELRPEDRGDDYDAIVVGSGYGGSVAACRMSTAGIKVCLLEKGRRWKAEDFPTDIWKIMSAVRYQNQNLGIRFGPEDALFQNDSLAAVACGLGGGSLINAGVMLPTPIRARRNLKWPKEWERDWDVCESSAAAMLRIQSSSVKFPIAKVMGEIAEAEFEANIESSVKLSVNFDVEEPPSNPPRPEQINSCFACGNCLAGCPYNAKNSTDKNYLISAIQM
;
A
#
# COMPACT_ATOMS: atom_id res chain seq x y z
N MET A 1 1.26 26.90 -0.22
CA MET A 1 0.36 26.05 -1.02
C MET A 1 1.22 25.48 -2.15
N GLU A 2 1.94 24.40 -1.87
CA GLU A 2 2.68 23.67 -2.88
C GLU A 2 1.69 22.80 -3.68
N LYS A 3 1.66 23.01 -4.99
CA LYS A 3 0.92 22.13 -5.90
C LYS A 3 1.55 20.74 -5.81
N GLN A 4 0.81 19.76 -5.30
CA GLN A 4 1.21 18.36 -5.46
C GLN A 4 1.35 18.08 -6.94
N ALA A 5 2.53 17.61 -7.35
CA ALA A 5 2.82 17.29 -8.73
C ALA A 5 1.85 16.19 -9.19
N GLU A 6 0.99 16.53 -10.13
CA GLU A 6 0.26 15.51 -10.89
C GLU A 6 1.29 14.63 -11.58
N ILE A 7 1.16 13.31 -11.39
CA ILE A 7 1.95 12.32 -12.12
C ILE A 7 1.37 12.27 -13.55
N GLU A 8 1.55 13.32 -14.31
CA GLU A 8 1.40 13.33 -15.75
C GLU A 8 2.79 13.40 -16.36
N LEU A 9 3.16 12.34 -17.05
CA LEU A 9 4.35 12.36 -17.91
C LEU A 9 4.13 13.45 -18.96
N ARG A 10 4.86 14.56 -18.86
CA ARG A 10 4.86 15.56 -19.91
C ARG A 10 5.48 14.94 -21.16
N PRO A 11 4.87 15.13 -22.33
CA PRO A 11 5.44 14.63 -23.59
C PRO A 11 6.87 15.11 -23.86
N GLU A 12 7.24 16.29 -23.35
CA GLU A 12 8.57 16.88 -23.45
C GLU A 12 9.62 16.24 -22.55
N ASP A 13 9.22 15.53 -21.47
CA ASP A 13 10.13 14.80 -20.58
C ASP A 13 10.45 13.38 -21.11
N ARG A 14 9.98 13.04 -22.30
CA ARG A 14 10.37 11.82 -23.02
C ARG A 14 11.73 12.02 -23.68
N GLY A 15 12.73 12.32 -22.88
CA GLY A 15 14.10 12.04 -23.29
C GLY A 15 14.24 10.54 -23.47
N ASP A 16 14.71 10.09 -24.62
CA ASP A 16 14.80 8.68 -24.98
C ASP A 16 15.84 7.91 -24.16
N ASP A 17 16.54 8.56 -23.22
CA ASP A 17 17.64 8.00 -22.46
C ASP A 17 17.32 7.90 -20.97
N TYR A 18 17.09 6.69 -20.51
CA TYR A 18 16.99 6.34 -19.11
C TYR A 18 18.16 5.44 -18.70
N ASP A 19 18.68 5.65 -17.48
CA ASP A 19 19.76 4.82 -16.92
C ASP A 19 19.22 3.48 -16.40
N ALA A 20 17.96 3.45 -15.95
CA ALA A 20 17.33 2.27 -15.41
C ALA A 20 15.84 2.17 -15.76
N ILE A 21 15.37 0.94 -15.95
CA ILE A 21 13.95 0.63 -16.16
C ILE A 21 13.47 -0.23 -14.98
N VAL A 22 12.39 0.21 -14.33
CA VAL A 22 11.70 -0.52 -13.27
C VAL A 22 10.36 -1.01 -13.80
N VAL A 23 10.10 -2.32 -13.72
CA VAL A 23 8.85 -2.91 -14.17
C VAL A 23 7.97 -3.23 -12.98
N GLY A 24 6.81 -2.58 -12.92
CA GLY A 24 5.84 -2.66 -11.83
C GLY A 24 6.08 -1.66 -10.71
N SER A 25 5.00 -1.03 -10.24
CA SER A 25 5.00 0.00 -9.21
C SER A 25 4.59 -0.50 -7.82
N GLY A 26 4.58 -1.81 -7.58
CA GLY A 26 4.36 -2.39 -6.27
C GLY A 26 5.45 -1.99 -5.26
N TYR A 27 5.43 -2.53 -4.04
CA TYR A 27 6.39 -2.16 -3.00
C TYR A 27 7.85 -2.18 -3.47
N GLY A 28 8.29 -3.29 -4.09
CA GLY A 28 9.68 -3.42 -4.55
C GLY A 28 10.05 -2.39 -5.61
N GLY A 29 9.23 -2.25 -6.65
CA GLY A 29 9.49 -1.30 -7.73
C GLY A 29 9.43 0.16 -7.27
N SER A 30 8.48 0.51 -6.41
CA SER A 30 8.37 1.86 -5.84
C SER A 30 9.59 2.23 -5.00
N VAL A 31 10.07 1.31 -4.16
CA VAL A 31 11.27 1.51 -3.35
C VAL A 31 12.50 1.65 -4.25
N ALA A 32 12.66 0.75 -5.24
CA ALA A 32 13.79 0.79 -6.17
C ALA A 32 13.81 2.10 -6.96
N ALA A 33 12.68 2.50 -7.56
CA ALA A 33 12.58 3.74 -8.29
C ALA A 33 12.93 4.96 -7.41
N CYS A 34 12.36 5.03 -6.21
CA CYS A 34 12.62 6.12 -5.27
C CYS A 34 14.11 6.20 -4.89
N ARG A 35 14.73 5.07 -4.54
CA ARG A 35 16.14 5.06 -4.12
C ARG A 35 17.09 5.39 -5.25
N MET A 36 16.83 4.87 -6.45
CA MET A 36 17.64 5.19 -7.63
C MET A 36 17.49 6.66 -8.03
N SER A 37 16.26 7.21 -8.07
CA SER A 37 16.04 8.64 -8.35
C SER A 37 16.73 9.53 -7.33
N THR A 38 16.65 9.19 -6.03
CA THR A 38 17.38 9.90 -4.97
C THR A 38 18.91 9.87 -5.16
N ALA A 39 19.44 8.81 -5.78
CA ALA A 39 20.85 8.70 -6.14
C ALA A 39 21.22 9.40 -7.46
N GLY A 40 20.29 10.13 -8.08
CA GLY A 40 20.50 10.85 -9.33
C GLY A 40 20.43 9.99 -10.60
N ILE A 41 19.91 8.77 -10.49
CA ILE A 41 19.72 7.86 -11.63
C ILE A 41 18.38 8.20 -12.32
N LYS A 42 18.41 8.37 -13.63
CA LYS A 42 17.20 8.58 -14.45
C LYS A 42 16.43 7.26 -14.56
N VAL A 43 15.28 7.18 -13.91
CA VAL A 43 14.48 5.95 -13.84
C VAL A 43 13.21 6.07 -14.68
N CYS A 44 12.99 5.08 -15.56
CA CYS A 44 11.69 4.85 -16.18
C CYS A 44 10.95 3.76 -15.42
N LEU A 45 9.78 4.07 -14.84
CA LEU A 45 8.92 3.09 -14.18
C LEU A 45 7.73 2.76 -15.07
N LEU A 46 7.59 1.47 -15.40
CA LEU A 46 6.51 0.94 -16.21
C LEU A 46 5.47 0.25 -15.33
N GLU A 47 4.22 0.71 -15.39
CA GLU A 47 3.10 0.10 -14.65
C GLU A 47 2.02 -0.35 -15.64
N LYS A 48 1.56 -1.58 -15.47
CA LYS A 48 0.50 -2.18 -16.31
C LYS A 48 -0.88 -1.57 -16.02
N GLY A 49 -1.12 -1.26 -14.75
CA GLY A 49 -2.40 -0.77 -14.26
C GLY A 49 -2.51 0.75 -14.33
N ARG A 50 -3.71 1.26 -14.10
CA ARG A 50 -3.98 2.70 -14.08
C ARG A 50 -3.68 3.30 -12.70
N ARG A 51 -3.63 4.63 -12.62
CA ARG A 51 -3.72 5.35 -11.35
C ARG A 51 -5.16 5.30 -10.84
N TRP A 52 -5.31 4.91 -9.57
CA TRP A 52 -6.60 4.86 -8.87
C TRP A 52 -6.74 6.09 -7.98
N LYS A 53 -7.83 6.82 -8.16
CA LYS A 53 -8.22 7.90 -7.24
C LYS A 53 -9.08 7.32 -6.12
N ALA A 54 -9.20 8.04 -5.00
CA ALA A 54 -9.99 7.59 -3.86
C ALA A 54 -11.45 7.24 -4.25
N GLU A 55 -12.07 8.09 -5.08
CA GLU A 55 -13.42 7.91 -5.60
C GLU A 55 -13.63 6.70 -6.53
N ASP A 56 -12.54 6.19 -7.11
CA ASP A 56 -12.58 5.02 -8.01
C ASP A 56 -12.70 3.70 -7.24
N PHE A 57 -12.33 3.67 -5.95
CA PHE A 57 -12.37 2.44 -5.18
C PHE A 57 -13.78 2.01 -4.83
N PRO A 58 -14.11 0.72 -4.99
CA PRO A 58 -15.45 0.22 -4.72
C PRO A 58 -15.78 0.27 -3.23
N THR A 59 -17.01 0.67 -2.90
CA THR A 59 -17.50 0.81 -1.52
C THR A 59 -18.61 -0.17 -1.16
N ASP A 60 -19.10 -0.93 -2.12
CA ASP A 60 -20.12 -1.94 -1.92
C ASP A 60 -19.73 -3.27 -2.58
N ILE A 61 -20.36 -4.36 -2.13
CA ILE A 61 -20.01 -5.71 -2.57
C ILE A 61 -20.18 -5.91 -4.08
N TRP A 62 -21.15 -5.29 -4.71
CA TRP A 62 -21.41 -5.44 -6.13
C TRP A 62 -20.30 -4.76 -6.95
N LYS A 63 -19.87 -3.58 -6.53
CA LYS A 63 -18.74 -2.88 -7.13
C LYS A 63 -17.43 -3.62 -6.88
N ILE A 64 -17.22 -4.18 -5.69
CA ILE A 64 -16.05 -5.02 -5.37
C ILE A 64 -16.02 -6.22 -6.32
N MET A 65 -17.10 -6.98 -6.43
CA MET A 65 -17.17 -8.14 -7.33
C MET A 65 -16.95 -7.77 -8.79
N SER A 66 -17.46 -6.61 -9.23
CA SER A 66 -17.24 -6.13 -10.61
C SER A 66 -15.82 -5.65 -10.86
N ALA A 67 -15.08 -5.30 -9.82
CA ALA A 67 -13.70 -4.84 -9.89
C ALA A 67 -12.67 -5.98 -9.89
N VAL A 68 -13.07 -7.21 -9.57
CA VAL A 68 -12.19 -8.40 -9.55
C VAL A 68 -12.13 -9.04 -10.93
N ARG A 69 -10.91 -9.35 -11.39
CA ARG A 69 -10.69 -10.19 -12.58
C ARG A 69 -10.31 -11.60 -12.16
N TYR A 70 -10.89 -12.58 -12.79
CA TYR A 70 -10.62 -13.98 -12.55
C TYR A 70 -9.91 -14.62 -13.75
N GLN A 71 -8.74 -15.20 -13.54
CA GLN A 71 -7.94 -15.88 -14.59
C GLN A 71 -7.77 -15.07 -15.88
N ASN A 72 -7.43 -13.78 -15.76
CA ASN A 72 -7.35 -12.83 -16.88
C ASN A 72 -8.67 -12.55 -17.61
N GLN A 73 -9.79 -13.09 -17.14
CA GLN A 73 -11.13 -12.77 -17.65
C GLN A 73 -11.82 -11.81 -16.67
N ASN A 74 -12.43 -10.77 -17.20
CA ASN A 74 -13.20 -9.83 -16.39
C ASN A 74 -14.55 -10.46 -16.01
N LEU A 75 -14.84 -10.55 -14.72
CA LEU A 75 -16.16 -10.97 -14.24
C LEU A 75 -17.23 -9.87 -14.37
N GLY A 76 -16.84 -8.66 -14.72
CA GLY A 76 -17.78 -7.55 -14.84
C GLY A 76 -17.22 -6.34 -15.59
N ILE A 77 -16.32 -5.59 -15.00
CA ILE A 77 -15.75 -4.37 -15.59
C ILE A 77 -14.30 -4.58 -15.98
N ARG A 78 -13.94 -4.07 -17.14
CA ARG A 78 -12.66 -4.28 -17.82
C ARG A 78 -11.40 -3.84 -17.06
N PHE A 79 -11.51 -3.14 -15.92
CA PHE A 79 -10.39 -2.50 -15.23
C PHE A 79 -10.61 -2.46 -13.72
N GLY A 80 -10.60 -3.62 -13.06
CA GLY A 80 -10.60 -3.68 -11.61
C GLY A 80 -9.19 -3.54 -11.02
N PRO A 81 -9.05 -3.16 -9.73
CA PRO A 81 -7.75 -3.09 -9.04
C PRO A 81 -7.18 -4.46 -8.69
N GLU A 82 -7.93 -5.55 -8.88
CA GLU A 82 -7.59 -6.87 -8.38
C GLU A 82 -7.65 -7.94 -9.47
N ASP A 83 -6.59 -8.74 -9.59
CA ASP A 83 -6.55 -9.98 -10.35
C ASP A 83 -6.60 -11.17 -9.38
N ALA A 84 -7.61 -12.01 -9.49
CA ALA A 84 -7.70 -13.25 -8.73
C ALA A 84 -7.11 -14.41 -9.55
N LEU A 85 -6.12 -15.08 -8.99
CA LEU A 85 -5.43 -16.21 -9.60
C LEU A 85 -5.66 -17.46 -8.75
N PHE A 86 -6.17 -18.52 -9.38
CA PHE A 86 -6.29 -19.85 -8.78
C PHE A 86 -5.20 -20.77 -9.27
N GLN A 87 -4.44 -21.35 -8.37
CA GLN A 87 -3.45 -22.37 -8.68
C GLN A 87 -3.30 -23.34 -7.50
N ASN A 88 -3.43 -24.65 -7.75
CA ASN A 88 -3.19 -25.71 -6.77
C ASN A 88 -3.85 -25.42 -5.40
N ASP A 89 -5.16 -25.30 -5.37
CA ASP A 89 -5.96 -25.03 -4.16
C ASP A 89 -5.64 -23.70 -3.44
N SER A 90 -4.90 -22.82 -4.10
CA SER A 90 -4.56 -21.49 -3.57
C SER A 90 -5.22 -20.39 -4.38
N LEU A 91 -5.73 -19.37 -3.69
CA LEU A 91 -6.25 -18.14 -4.27
C LEU A 91 -5.27 -17.01 -4.01
N ALA A 92 -4.80 -16.35 -5.06
CA ALA A 92 -4.00 -15.15 -4.94
C ALA A 92 -4.75 -13.95 -5.53
N ALA A 93 -4.88 -12.89 -4.76
CA ALA A 93 -5.37 -11.59 -5.23
C ALA A 93 -4.16 -10.70 -5.53
N VAL A 94 -4.07 -10.20 -6.75
CA VAL A 94 -2.98 -9.35 -7.22
C VAL A 94 -3.55 -8.00 -7.65
N ALA A 95 -2.98 -6.92 -7.12
CA ALA A 95 -3.40 -5.58 -7.50
C ALA A 95 -2.93 -5.21 -8.90
N CYS A 96 -3.78 -4.52 -9.65
CA CYS A 96 -3.47 -3.93 -10.94
C CYS A 96 -3.70 -2.41 -10.88
N GLY A 97 -2.63 -1.66 -10.68
CA GLY A 97 -2.67 -0.21 -10.55
C GLY A 97 -1.38 0.37 -10.03
N LEU A 98 -1.21 1.68 -10.22
CA LEU A 98 -0.05 2.42 -9.72
C LEU A 98 0.01 2.35 -8.18
N GLY A 99 1.02 1.68 -7.66
CA GLY A 99 1.16 1.34 -6.23
C GLY A 99 1.02 -0.16 -5.93
N GLY A 100 0.56 -0.96 -6.89
CA GLY A 100 0.47 -2.41 -6.77
C GLY A 100 -0.30 -2.88 -5.54
N GLY A 101 0.20 -3.92 -4.85
CA GLY A 101 -0.43 -4.52 -3.66
C GLY A 101 -0.69 -3.55 -2.50
N SER A 102 0.02 -2.41 -2.46
CA SER A 102 -0.23 -1.38 -1.43
C SER A 102 -1.63 -0.76 -1.54
N LEU A 103 -2.27 -0.84 -2.71
CA LEU A 103 -3.62 -0.32 -2.93
C LEU A 103 -4.69 -1.15 -2.22
N ILE A 104 -4.53 -2.48 -2.17
CA ILE A 104 -5.57 -3.43 -1.75
C ILE A 104 -5.21 -4.24 -0.49
N ASN A 105 -4.05 -4.07 0.10
CA ASN A 105 -3.71 -4.73 1.36
C ASN A 105 -4.40 -4.06 2.56
N ALA A 106 -4.43 -4.74 3.71
CA ALA A 106 -4.99 -4.18 4.94
C ALA A 106 -4.10 -3.10 5.59
N GLY A 107 -2.94 -2.80 5.01
CA GLY A 107 -1.98 -1.84 5.55
C GLY A 107 -1.23 -2.32 6.79
N VAL A 108 -1.37 -3.59 7.18
CA VAL A 108 -0.71 -4.18 8.35
C VAL A 108 0.80 -4.28 8.12
N MET A 109 1.59 -3.78 9.08
CA MET A 109 3.03 -3.98 9.11
C MET A 109 3.44 -4.63 10.44
N LEU A 110 3.83 -5.88 10.36
CA LEU A 110 4.39 -6.63 11.47
C LEU A 110 5.92 -6.66 11.37
N PRO A 111 6.63 -6.65 12.51
CA PRO A 111 8.06 -6.91 12.53
C PRO A 111 8.38 -8.25 11.88
N THR A 112 9.41 -8.31 11.07
CA THR A 112 9.77 -9.56 10.40
C THR A 112 10.35 -10.56 11.40
N PRO A 113 9.78 -11.77 11.54
CA PRO A 113 10.27 -12.78 12.47
C PRO A 113 11.74 -13.16 12.19
N ILE A 114 12.54 -13.37 13.23
CA ILE A 114 13.97 -13.73 13.13
C ILE A 114 14.19 -14.94 12.20
N ARG A 115 13.31 -15.96 12.29
CA ARG A 115 13.40 -17.13 11.42
C ARG A 115 13.27 -16.81 9.93
N ALA A 116 12.49 -15.77 9.59
CA ALA A 116 12.34 -15.32 8.20
C ALA A 116 13.57 -14.55 7.75
N ARG A 117 14.12 -13.66 8.61
CA ARG A 117 15.34 -12.90 8.34
C ARG A 117 16.55 -13.83 8.12
N ARG A 118 16.64 -14.93 8.88
CA ARG A 118 17.71 -15.93 8.81
C ARG A 118 17.45 -17.08 7.86
N ASN A 119 16.50 -16.92 6.95
CA ASN A 119 16.25 -17.97 5.96
C ASN A 119 17.47 -18.11 5.03
N LEU A 120 17.99 -19.33 4.94
CA LEU A 120 19.19 -19.66 4.14
C LEU A 120 19.03 -19.35 2.63
N LYS A 121 17.84 -19.10 2.14
CA LYS A 121 17.57 -18.67 0.76
C LYS A 121 17.83 -17.19 0.53
N TRP A 122 17.93 -16.39 1.60
CA TRP A 122 18.26 -14.97 1.49
C TRP A 122 19.77 -14.75 1.46
N PRO A 123 20.24 -13.71 0.74
CA PRO A 123 21.63 -13.26 0.84
C PRO A 123 21.96 -12.90 2.29
N LYS A 124 23.11 -13.36 2.78
CA LYS A 124 23.53 -13.11 4.19
C LYS A 124 23.74 -11.63 4.49
N GLU A 125 24.11 -10.87 3.48
CA GLU A 125 24.30 -9.42 3.57
C GLU A 125 23.03 -8.69 4.01
N TRP A 126 21.86 -9.22 3.69
CA TRP A 126 20.57 -8.63 4.05
C TRP A 126 20.33 -8.64 5.56
N GLU A 127 20.84 -9.62 6.30
CA GLU A 127 20.66 -9.70 7.74
C GLU A 127 21.26 -8.46 8.44
N ARG A 128 22.39 -7.95 7.95
CA ARG A 128 23.08 -6.79 8.52
C ARG A 128 22.26 -5.51 8.43
N ASP A 129 21.60 -5.29 7.30
CA ASP A 129 20.93 -4.02 6.99
C ASP A 129 19.40 -4.08 7.23
N TRP A 130 18.90 -5.22 7.72
CA TRP A 130 17.46 -5.48 7.84
C TRP A 130 16.74 -4.45 8.70
N ASP A 131 17.24 -4.19 9.92
CA ASP A 131 16.58 -3.29 10.87
C ASP A 131 16.52 -1.84 10.34
N VAL A 132 17.57 -1.40 9.67
CA VAL A 132 17.65 -0.07 9.04
C VAL A 132 16.62 0.02 7.89
N CYS A 133 16.56 -1.00 7.05
CA CYS A 133 15.63 -1.05 5.93
C CYS A 133 14.16 -1.11 6.41
N GLU A 134 13.87 -1.96 7.42
CA GLU A 134 12.54 -2.09 8.00
C GLU A 134 12.08 -0.78 8.66
N SER A 135 12.95 -0.13 9.43
CA SER A 135 12.66 1.17 10.05
C SER A 135 12.44 2.28 9.01
N SER A 136 13.26 2.31 7.95
CA SER A 136 13.10 3.24 6.84
C SER A 136 11.78 3.03 6.09
N ALA A 137 11.39 1.77 5.85
CA ALA A 137 10.11 1.45 5.23
C ALA A 137 8.93 1.85 6.12
N ALA A 138 9.01 1.57 7.43
CA ALA A 138 7.98 1.96 8.40
C ALA A 138 7.79 3.48 8.46
N ALA A 139 8.87 4.25 8.43
CA ALA A 139 8.83 5.71 8.41
C ALA A 139 8.18 6.24 7.12
N MET A 140 8.60 5.74 5.94
CA MET A 140 8.05 6.18 4.66
C MET A 140 6.56 5.82 4.52
N LEU A 141 6.15 4.66 5.02
CA LEU A 141 4.75 4.20 5.04
C LEU A 141 3.95 4.83 6.19
N ARG A 142 4.57 5.65 7.05
CA ARG A 142 3.96 6.31 8.21
C ARG A 142 3.18 5.33 9.08
N ILE A 143 3.84 4.26 9.50
CA ILE A 143 3.23 3.18 10.28
C ILE A 143 2.81 3.69 11.65
N GLN A 144 1.53 3.53 11.98
CA GLN A 144 0.91 4.04 13.19
C GLN A 144 0.07 2.96 13.90
N SER A 145 -0.08 3.11 15.21
CA SER A 145 -1.11 2.38 15.96
C SER A 145 -2.46 3.06 15.76
N SER A 146 -3.54 2.29 15.70
CA SER A 146 -4.88 2.85 15.61
C SER A 146 -5.22 3.68 16.84
N SER A 147 -5.67 4.91 16.63
CA SER A 147 -6.28 5.74 17.68
C SER A 147 -7.73 5.31 17.97
N VAL A 148 -8.35 4.56 17.06
CA VAL A 148 -9.71 4.05 17.19
C VAL A 148 -9.71 2.77 18.04
N LYS A 149 -10.49 2.77 19.11
CA LYS A 149 -10.73 1.58 19.95
C LYS A 149 -11.93 0.82 19.40
N PHE A 150 -11.67 -0.34 18.81
CA PHE A 150 -12.73 -1.19 18.27
C PHE A 150 -13.33 -2.04 19.39
N PRO A 151 -14.68 -2.11 19.51
CA PRO A 151 -15.32 -2.98 20.52
C PRO A 151 -14.89 -4.44 20.44
N ILE A 152 -14.71 -4.96 19.22
CA ILE A 152 -14.23 -6.33 18.99
C ILE A 152 -12.82 -6.56 19.53
N ALA A 153 -11.93 -5.57 19.47
CA ALA A 153 -10.58 -5.69 20.00
C ALA A 153 -10.59 -5.83 21.51
N LYS A 154 -11.54 -5.17 22.21
CA LYS A 154 -11.73 -5.33 23.65
C LYS A 154 -12.17 -6.75 23.99
N VAL A 155 -13.19 -7.28 23.31
CA VAL A 155 -13.68 -8.64 23.52
C VAL A 155 -12.59 -9.68 23.23
N MET A 156 -11.82 -9.51 22.14
CA MET A 156 -10.70 -10.39 21.83
C MET A 156 -9.59 -10.34 22.89
N GLY A 157 -9.32 -9.15 23.46
CA GLY A 157 -8.39 -8.99 24.56
C GLY A 157 -8.84 -9.73 25.83
N GLU A 158 -10.11 -9.59 26.22
CA GLU A 158 -10.70 -10.29 27.36
C GLU A 158 -10.64 -11.84 27.23
N ILE A 159 -10.91 -12.34 26.00
CA ILE A 159 -10.78 -13.78 25.70
C ILE A 159 -9.32 -14.24 25.81
N ALA A 160 -8.40 -13.47 25.24
CA ALA A 160 -6.99 -13.81 25.24
C ALA A 160 -6.40 -13.83 26.67
N GLU A 161 -6.80 -12.89 27.51
CA GLU A 161 -6.42 -12.85 28.91
C GLU A 161 -6.99 -14.06 29.70
N ALA A 162 -8.27 -14.38 29.48
CA ALA A 162 -8.94 -15.47 30.17
C ALA A 162 -8.45 -16.87 29.76
N GLU A 163 -8.20 -17.09 28.45
CA GLU A 163 -7.91 -18.43 27.92
C GLU A 163 -6.41 -18.71 27.77
N PHE A 164 -5.60 -17.66 27.58
CA PHE A 164 -4.18 -17.83 27.25
C PHE A 164 -3.24 -17.12 28.23
N GLU A 165 -3.75 -16.48 29.28
CA GLU A 165 -2.97 -15.64 30.20
C GLU A 165 -2.10 -14.59 29.46
N ALA A 166 -2.54 -14.22 28.26
CA ALA A 166 -1.80 -13.33 27.37
C ALA A 166 -2.31 -11.90 27.49
N ASN A 167 -1.43 -10.99 27.89
CA ASN A 167 -1.72 -9.57 27.84
C ASN A 167 -1.57 -9.06 26.42
N ILE A 168 -2.68 -8.94 25.66
CA ILE A 168 -2.68 -8.38 24.31
C ILE A 168 -3.02 -6.88 24.39
N GLU A 169 -2.08 -6.09 24.86
CA GLU A 169 -2.21 -4.62 24.81
C GLU A 169 -1.80 -4.01 23.46
N SER A 170 -1.14 -4.77 22.59
CA SER A 170 -0.59 -4.23 21.36
C SER A 170 -1.56 -4.35 20.19
N SER A 171 -2.11 -3.23 19.75
CA SER A 171 -2.77 -3.13 18.44
C SER A 171 -1.74 -3.29 17.32
N VAL A 172 -2.15 -3.97 16.24
CA VAL A 172 -1.34 -4.08 15.02
C VAL A 172 -1.11 -2.70 14.44
N LYS A 173 0.13 -2.40 14.06
CA LYS A 173 0.47 -1.14 13.40
C LYS A 173 0.05 -1.16 11.93
N LEU A 174 -0.45 -0.05 11.45
CA LEU A 174 -1.04 0.10 10.12
C LEU A 174 -0.39 1.26 9.35
N SER A 175 -0.26 1.10 8.03
CA SER A 175 0.08 2.16 7.09
C SER A 175 -1.15 3.00 6.71
N VAL A 176 -1.84 3.50 7.72
CA VAL A 176 -3.07 4.29 7.60
C VAL A 176 -2.94 5.53 8.44
N ASN A 177 -3.37 6.65 7.91
CA ASN A 177 -3.26 7.92 8.61
C ASN A 177 -4.41 8.08 9.62
N PHE A 178 -4.07 8.24 10.91
CA PHE A 178 -5.02 8.48 12.00
C PHE A 178 -4.93 9.89 12.59
N ASP A 179 -3.95 10.70 12.16
CA ASP A 179 -3.51 11.92 12.85
C ASP A 179 -4.11 13.22 12.28
N VAL A 180 -5.12 13.15 11.43
CA VAL A 180 -5.74 14.36 10.89
C VAL A 180 -6.85 14.81 11.84
N GLU A 181 -6.70 16.01 12.39
CA GLU A 181 -7.65 16.63 13.34
C GLU A 181 -9.00 16.98 12.69
N GLU A 182 -9.04 17.14 11.36
CA GLU A 182 -10.28 17.45 10.64
C GLU A 182 -11.01 16.18 10.22
N PRO A 183 -12.33 16.13 10.38
CA PRO A 183 -13.13 15.05 9.83
C PRO A 183 -12.94 15.00 8.31
N PRO A 184 -12.97 13.80 7.70
CA PRO A 184 -12.82 13.68 6.26
C PRO A 184 -13.87 14.53 5.56
N SER A 185 -13.42 15.38 4.63
CA SER A 185 -14.33 16.17 3.81
C SER A 185 -15.20 15.23 2.97
N ASN A 186 -16.48 15.52 2.87
CA ASN A 186 -17.39 14.77 2.01
C ASN A 186 -17.85 15.70 0.87
N PRO A 187 -17.47 15.49 -0.37
CA PRO A 187 -16.57 14.44 -0.89
C PRO A 187 -15.11 14.67 -0.46
N PRO A 188 -14.30 13.59 -0.35
CA PRO A 188 -12.89 13.71 0.01
C PRO A 188 -12.15 14.51 -1.05
N ARG A 189 -11.30 15.46 -0.61
CA ARG A 189 -10.45 16.22 -1.53
C ARG A 189 -9.41 15.27 -2.14
N PRO A 190 -9.31 15.15 -3.47
CA PRO A 190 -8.45 14.14 -4.13
C PRO A 190 -6.96 14.24 -3.77
N GLU A 191 -6.51 15.42 -3.37
CA GLU A 191 -5.10 15.75 -3.17
C GLU A 191 -4.65 15.70 -1.70
N GLN A 192 -5.56 15.50 -0.76
CA GLN A 192 -5.26 15.54 0.66
C GLN A 192 -5.34 14.14 1.26
N ILE A 193 -4.28 13.72 1.97
CA ILE A 193 -4.34 12.52 2.79
C ILE A 193 -5.27 12.81 3.98
N ASN A 194 -6.38 12.08 4.05
CA ASN A 194 -7.38 12.26 5.10
C ASN A 194 -7.13 11.33 6.29
N SER A 195 -7.83 11.57 7.40
CA SER A 195 -7.83 10.66 8.54
C SER A 195 -8.71 9.44 8.28
N CYS A 196 -8.30 8.29 8.83
CA CYS A 196 -9.07 7.07 8.79
C CYS A 196 -10.22 7.11 9.81
N PHE A 197 -11.43 6.86 9.38
CA PHE A 197 -12.59 6.69 10.26
C PHE A 197 -13.07 5.23 10.36
N ALA A 198 -12.18 4.29 10.10
CA ALA A 198 -12.39 2.86 10.35
C ALA A 198 -13.53 2.20 9.54
N CYS A 199 -13.71 2.58 8.28
CA CYS A 199 -14.75 2.02 7.41
C CYS A 199 -14.55 0.54 7.05
N GLY A 200 -13.34 -0.04 7.26
CA GLY A 200 -13.05 -1.45 6.96
C GLY A 200 -12.77 -1.79 5.50
N ASN A 201 -12.79 -0.82 4.58
CA ASN A 201 -12.69 -1.06 3.12
C ASN A 201 -11.25 -1.31 2.60
N CYS A 202 -10.25 -1.47 3.48
CA CYS A 202 -8.83 -1.46 3.09
C CYS A 202 -8.45 -2.48 2.02
N LEU A 203 -9.06 -3.68 2.03
CA LEU A 203 -8.78 -4.75 1.07
C LEU A 203 -9.35 -4.48 -0.33
N ALA A 204 -10.34 -3.61 -0.44
CA ALA A 204 -10.88 -3.17 -1.72
C ALA A 204 -10.32 -1.79 -2.17
N GLY A 205 -9.35 -1.26 -1.43
CA GLY A 205 -8.80 0.07 -1.61
C GLY A 205 -9.33 1.08 -0.58
N CYS A 206 -8.82 2.31 -0.62
CA CYS A 206 -9.20 3.34 0.34
C CYS A 206 -9.99 4.48 -0.32
N PRO A 207 -11.34 4.47 -0.23
CA PRO A 207 -12.19 5.49 -0.87
C PRO A 207 -12.11 6.85 -0.19
N TYR A 208 -11.43 6.93 0.97
CA TYR A 208 -11.29 8.15 1.77
C TYR A 208 -9.88 8.72 1.78
N ASN A 209 -8.99 8.21 0.95
CA ASN A 209 -7.60 8.67 0.84
C ASN A 209 -6.79 8.66 2.14
N ALA A 210 -7.11 7.76 3.08
CA ALA A 210 -6.45 7.67 4.38
C ALA A 210 -5.32 6.64 4.44
N LYS A 211 -5.19 5.75 3.43
CA LYS A 211 -4.17 4.71 3.38
C LYS A 211 -2.89 5.21 2.70
N ASN A 212 -1.74 4.97 3.33
CA ASN A 212 -0.41 5.33 2.83
C ASN A 212 0.10 4.27 1.85
N SER A 213 -0.44 4.25 0.65
CA SER A 213 0.03 3.40 -0.45
C SER A 213 1.27 3.99 -1.14
N THR A 214 2.03 3.17 -1.85
CA THR A 214 3.32 3.57 -2.43
C THR A 214 3.23 4.66 -3.50
N ASP A 215 2.08 4.81 -4.13
CA ASP A 215 1.77 5.91 -5.06
C ASP A 215 1.73 7.29 -4.40
N LYS A 216 1.51 7.34 -3.07
CA LYS A 216 1.39 8.58 -2.29
C LYS A 216 2.67 8.96 -1.52
N ASN A 217 3.66 8.10 -1.50
CA ASN A 217 4.92 8.33 -0.78
C ASN A 217 6.14 8.06 -1.66
N TYR A 218 6.54 6.80 -1.86
CA TYR A 218 7.74 6.46 -2.63
C TYR A 218 7.73 7.02 -4.05
N LEU A 219 6.61 6.88 -4.78
CA LEU A 219 6.54 7.35 -6.16
C LEU A 219 6.48 8.88 -6.25
N ILE A 220 5.81 9.55 -5.32
CA ILE A 220 5.84 11.02 -5.25
C ILE A 220 7.27 11.49 -4.98
N SER A 221 7.98 10.89 -4.03
CA SER A 221 9.37 11.22 -3.75
C SER A 221 10.29 10.97 -4.95
N ALA A 222 10.06 9.89 -5.71
CA ALA A 222 10.85 9.59 -6.90
C ALA A 222 10.71 10.64 -8.03
N ILE A 223 9.53 11.28 -8.14
CA ILE A 223 9.24 12.27 -9.19
C ILE A 223 9.74 13.67 -8.80
N GLN A 224 9.85 13.94 -7.50
CA GLN A 224 10.32 15.24 -7.00
C GLN A 224 11.84 15.41 -7.05
N MET A 225 12.58 14.36 -7.35
CA MET A 225 14.04 14.35 -7.51
C MET A 225 14.47 14.65 -8.94
#